data_aaf5669c986f650ac5a0a34d6854b125
#
_entry.id   aaf5669c986f650ac5a0a34d6854b125
#
_cell.length_a   1.000
_cell.length_b   1.000
_cell.length_c   1.000
_cell.angle_alpha   90.00
_cell.angle_beta   90.00
_cell.angle_gamma   90.00
#
_symmetry.space_group_name_H-M   'P 1'
#
loop_
_entity.id
_entity.type
_entity.pdbx_description
1 polymer ?
#
loop_
_entity_poly.entity_id
_entity_poly.type
_entity_poly.pdbx_seq_one_letter_code
_entity_poly.pdbx_strand_id
1 'polypeptide(L)'
;MDIPVDYELLVRQIEALAQADNHWLPVLSNASACLFEAMDKINWAGFYLVDESTRDQKTPELRLGPFQGKVACVRIPFGRGVCGTAAADGKTQLVSDVHAFPGHIACDAASRSEVVVPLHCGGHVVGVLDIDSPLLDRFSAYDARGLESFVRALENCVCWNAC
;
A
#
# COMPACT_ATOMS: atom_id res chain seq x y z
N MET A 1 11.12 24.33 3.06
CA MET A 1 9.83 24.02 3.74
C MET A 1 9.16 22.96 2.89
N ASP A 2 9.02 21.74 3.41
CA ASP A 2 8.39 20.66 2.65
C ASP A 2 6.90 21.00 2.49
N ILE A 3 6.40 20.96 1.24
CA ILE A 3 4.97 21.19 0.96
C ILE A 3 4.23 19.92 1.39
N PRO A 4 3.19 20.01 2.23
CA PRO A 4 2.42 18.84 2.59
C PRO A 4 1.78 18.19 1.34
N VAL A 5 1.70 16.87 1.33
CA VAL A 5 1.03 16.13 0.27
C VAL A 5 -0.46 16.51 0.24
N ASP A 6 -0.98 16.86 -0.93
CA ASP A 6 -2.40 17.13 -1.13
C ASP A 6 -3.16 15.81 -1.43
N TYR A 7 -3.53 15.12 -0.35
CA TYR A 7 -4.25 13.86 -0.46
C TYR A 7 -5.65 14.01 -1.06
N GLU A 8 -6.30 15.17 -0.92
CA GLU A 8 -7.59 15.43 -1.55
C GLU A 8 -7.46 15.50 -3.08
N LEU A 9 -6.39 16.12 -3.57
CA LEU A 9 -6.08 16.13 -5.00
C LEU A 9 -5.81 14.71 -5.51
N LEU A 10 -5.02 13.92 -4.78
CA LEU A 10 -4.74 12.53 -5.15
C LEU A 10 -6.01 11.67 -5.23
N VAL A 11 -6.93 11.83 -4.28
CA VAL A 11 -8.23 11.16 -4.30
C VAL A 11 -9.01 11.54 -5.57
N ARG A 12 -9.15 12.83 -5.88
CA ARG A 12 -9.84 13.29 -7.09
C ARG A 12 -9.20 12.76 -8.38
N GLN A 13 -7.88 12.70 -8.44
CA GLN A 13 -7.15 12.15 -9.59
C GLN A 13 -7.47 10.68 -9.81
N ILE A 14 -7.46 9.87 -8.75
CA ILE A 14 -7.72 8.43 -8.87
C ILE A 14 -9.19 8.15 -9.23
N GLU A 15 -10.12 8.88 -8.65
CA GLU A 15 -11.54 8.80 -9.01
C GLU A 15 -11.79 9.15 -10.49
N ALA A 16 -11.14 10.19 -10.99
CA ALA A 16 -11.24 10.58 -12.41
C ALA A 16 -10.64 9.52 -13.34
N LEU A 17 -9.51 8.93 -12.98
CA LEU A 17 -8.89 7.86 -13.78
C LEU A 17 -9.76 6.60 -13.80
N ALA A 18 -10.37 6.24 -12.68
CA ALA A 18 -11.26 5.08 -12.57
C ALA A 18 -12.60 5.26 -13.36
N GLN A 19 -13.02 6.49 -13.64
CA GLN A 19 -14.17 6.74 -14.52
C GLN A 19 -13.92 6.30 -15.97
N ALA A 20 -12.66 6.38 -16.44
CA ALA A 20 -12.30 5.95 -17.79
C ALA A 20 -12.20 4.41 -17.88
N ASP A 21 -11.61 3.76 -16.87
CA ASP A 21 -11.50 2.33 -16.75
C ASP A 21 -11.31 1.99 -15.26
N ASN A 22 -12.25 1.26 -14.69
CA ASN A 22 -12.23 0.88 -13.27
C ASN A 22 -11.61 -0.51 -12.99
N HIS A 23 -10.99 -1.12 -13.99
CA HIS A 23 -10.24 -2.36 -13.78
C HIS A 23 -9.08 -2.12 -12.81
N TRP A 24 -8.90 -3.04 -11.86
CA TRP A 24 -7.93 -2.86 -10.78
C TRP A 24 -6.49 -2.61 -11.29
N LEU A 25 -6.06 -3.29 -12.35
CA LEU A 25 -4.68 -3.21 -12.83
C LEU A 25 -4.27 -1.80 -13.30
N PRO A 26 -4.95 -1.14 -14.28
CA PRO A 26 -4.60 0.21 -14.69
C PRO A 26 -4.80 1.24 -13.55
N VAL A 27 -5.84 1.10 -12.71
CA VAL A 27 -6.07 2.02 -11.60
C VAL A 27 -4.96 1.95 -10.58
N LEU A 28 -4.57 0.76 -10.12
CA LEU A 28 -3.46 0.60 -9.14
C LEU A 28 -2.10 0.98 -9.74
N SER A 29 -1.89 0.75 -11.04
CA SER A 29 -0.67 1.18 -11.73
C SER A 29 -0.54 2.70 -11.71
N ASN A 30 -1.60 3.43 -12.06
CA ASN A 30 -1.64 4.88 -12.00
C ASN A 30 -1.61 5.41 -10.55
N ALA A 31 -2.27 4.74 -9.62
CA ALA A 31 -2.22 5.09 -8.19
C ALA A 31 -0.78 5.04 -7.65
N SER A 32 -0.03 4.00 -7.99
CA SER A 32 1.38 3.88 -7.61
C SER A 32 2.22 5.03 -8.18
N ALA A 33 1.98 5.40 -9.45
CA ALA A 33 2.68 6.50 -10.10
C ALA A 33 2.33 7.87 -9.47
N CYS A 34 1.04 8.14 -9.23
CA CYS A 34 0.59 9.38 -8.59
C CYS A 34 1.19 9.57 -7.19
N LEU A 35 1.19 8.51 -6.39
CA LEU A 35 1.78 8.54 -5.04
C LEU A 35 3.29 8.76 -5.11
N PHE A 36 3.98 8.04 -5.99
CA PHE A 36 5.43 8.15 -6.13
C PHE A 36 5.88 9.54 -6.60
N GLU A 37 5.09 10.19 -7.45
CA GLU A 37 5.36 11.56 -7.92
C GLU A 37 5.01 12.62 -6.86
N ALA A 38 3.94 12.42 -6.08
CA ALA A 38 3.44 13.42 -5.13
C ALA A 38 4.16 13.41 -3.78
N MET A 39 4.80 12.31 -3.41
CA MET A 39 5.42 12.13 -2.10
C MET A 39 6.94 12.23 -2.20
N ASP A 40 7.51 13.29 -1.62
CA ASP A 40 8.96 13.42 -1.52
C ASP A 40 9.57 12.43 -0.53
N LYS A 41 10.85 12.09 -0.78
CA LYS A 41 11.68 11.28 0.13
C LYS A 41 11.14 9.86 0.37
N ILE A 42 10.47 9.29 -0.62
CA ILE A 42 10.11 7.89 -0.67
C ILE A 42 10.99 7.14 -1.69
N ASN A 43 11.17 5.85 -1.53
CA ASN A 43 11.92 5.00 -2.46
C ASN A 43 11.07 3.89 -3.09
N TRP A 44 9.85 3.69 -2.56
CA TRP A 44 8.91 2.69 -3.10
C TRP A 44 7.47 3.08 -2.79
N ALA A 45 6.56 2.85 -3.74
CA ALA A 45 5.12 2.99 -3.55
C ALA A 45 4.38 2.00 -4.44
N GLY A 46 3.56 1.15 -3.85
CA GLY A 46 2.85 0.14 -4.62
C GLY A 46 1.90 -0.73 -3.81
N PHE A 47 1.48 -1.81 -4.43
CA PHE A 47 0.44 -2.68 -3.90
C PHE A 47 0.91 -4.13 -3.84
N TYR A 48 0.55 -4.78 -2.74
CA TYR A 48 0.52 -6.23 -2.64
C TYR A 48 -0.94 -6.68 -2.58
N LEU A 49 -1.31 -7.66 -3.38
CA LEU A 49 -2.68 -8.17 -3.45
C LEU A 49 -2.75 -9.57 -2.86
N VAL A 50 -3.88 -9.91 -2.23
CA VAL A 50 -4.09 -11.26 -1.72
C VAL A 50 -4.05 -12.25 -2.87
N ASP A 51 -3.23 -13.28 -2.73
CA ASP A 51 -3.22 -14.41 -3.66
C ASP A 51 -4.44 -15.28 -3.37
N GLU A 52 -5.47 -15.17 -4.20
CA GLU A 52 -6.74 -15.88 -4.03
C GLU A 52 -6.56 -17.41 -3.97
N SER A 53 -5.52 -17.96 -4.60
CA SER A 53 -5.20 -19.39 -4.51
C SER A 53 -4.76 -19.84 -3.13
N THR A 54 -4.40 -18.89 -2.25
CA THR A 54 -3.95 -19.16 -0.87
C THR A 54 -4.96 -18.73 0.18
N ARG A 55 -6.06 -18.08 -0.20
CA ARG A 55 -7.03 -17.46 0.74
C ARG A 55 -7.54 -18.44 1.81
N ASP A 56 -7.83 -19.67 1.43
CA ASP A 56 -8.35 -20.70 2.33
C ASP A 56 -7.24 -21.49 3.06
N GLN A 57 -5.98 -21.13 2.86
CA GLN A 57 -4.87 -21.77 3.55
C GLN A 57 -4.75 -21.24 4.98
N LYS A 58 -4.07 -22.00 5.85
CA LYS A 58 -3.79 -21.60 7.23
C LYS A 58 -3.05 -20.25 7.29
N THR A 59 -2.21 -19.98 6.31
CA THR A 59 -1.47 -18.72 6.17
C THR A 59 -1.64 -18.22 4.73
N PRO A 60 -2.60 -17.32 4.47
CA PRO A 60 -2.72 -16.67 3.18
C PRO A 60 -1.48 -15.86 2.83
N GLU A 61 -1.28 -15.58 1.55
CA GLU A 61 -0.14 -14.80 1.07
C GLU A 61 -0.58 -13.56 0.28
N LEU A 62 0.22 -12.51 0.40
CA LEU A 62 0.21 -11.37 -0.50
C LEU A 62 1.13 -11.64 -1.68
N ARG A 63 0.72 -11.22 -2.87
CA ARG A 63 1.51 -11.25 -4.11
C ARG A 63 1.77 -9.82 -4.58
N LEU A 64 2.99 -9.56 -5.05
CA LEU A 64 3.39 -8.28 -5.61
C LEU A 64 2.45 -7.86 -6.75
N GLY A 65 1.90 -6.67 -6.65
CA GLY A 65 1.08 -6.00 -7.64
C GLY A 65 1.79 -4.81 -8.29
N PRO A 66 1.06 -3.84 -8.85
CA PRO A 66 1.63 -2.65 -9.45
C PRO A 66 2.40 -1.80 -8.43
N PHE A 67 3.57 -1.30 -8.83
CA PHE A 67 4.42 -0.46 -7.98
C PHE A 67 5.35 0.46 -8.79
N GLN A 68 5.93 1.43 -8.08
CA GLN A 68 7.04 2.27 -8.51
C GLN A 68 8.19 2.10 -7.51
N GLY A 69 9.42 1.98 -8.02
CA GLY A 69 10.62 1.78 -7.20
C GLY A 69 11.46 0.60 -7.68
N LYS A 70 12.35 0.11 -6.82
CA LYS A 70 13.21 -1.04 -7.12
C LYS A 70 12.43 -2.35 -7.02
N VAL A 71 13.00 -3.42 -7.59
CA VAL A 71 12.47 -4.79 -7.45
C VAL A 71 12.20 -5.13 -5.98
N ALA A 72 11.12 -5.85 -5.73
CA ALA A 72 10.63 -6.15 -4.40
C ALA A 72 10.35 -7.65 -4.20
N CYS A 73 10.02 -8.05 -2.97
CA CYS A 73 9.59 -9.39 -2.65
C CYS A 73 8.36 -9.77 -3.47
N VAL A 74 8.31 -10.99 -4.00
CA VAL A 74 7.20 -11.45 -4.85
C VAL A 74 6.02 -11.94 -4.02
N ARG A 75 6.27 -12.52 -2.85
CA ARG A 75 5.28 -13.08 -1.93
C ARG A 75 5.58 -12.69 -0.50
N ILE A 76 4.54 -12.38 0.27
CA ILE A 76 4.62 -12.05 1.69
C ILE A 76 3.52 -12.81 2.43
N PRO A 77 3.84 -13.74 3.32
CA PRO A 77 2.82 -14.42 4.13
C PRO A 77 2.12 -13.45 5.09
N PHE A 78 0.83 -13.65 5.33
CA PHE A 78 0.10 -12.90 6.36
C PHE A 78 0.78 -13.05 7.72
N GLY A 79 0.86 -11.95 8.47
CA GLY A 79 1.53 -11.89 9.76
C GLY A 79 3.06 -11.76 9.68
N ARG A 80 3.66 -11.67 8.48
CA ARG A 80 5.11 -11.51 8.31
C ARG A 80 5.46 -10.14 7.77
N GLY A 81 6.42 -9.47 8.42
CA GLY A 81 6.80 -8.10 8.09
C GLY A 81 5.68 -7.09 8.28
N VAL A 82 5.86 -5.86 7.82
CA VAL A 82 4.87 -4.78 7.98
C VAL A 82 3.65 -5.05 7.11
N CYS A 83 3.83 -5.36 5.83
CA CYS A 83 2.74 -5.67 4.90
C CYS A 83 1.90 -6.86 5.36
N GLY A 84 2.54 -7.97 5.73
CA GLY A 84 1.84 -9.17 6.20
C GLY A 84 1.09 -8.92 7.51
N THR A 85 1.62 -8.11 8.40
CA THR A 85 0.95 -7.70 9.66
C THR A 85 -0.26 -6.84 9.37
N ALA A 86 -0.13 -5.82 8.49
CA ALA A 86 -1.27 -4.99 8.07
C ALA A 86 -2.40 -5.83 7.46
N ALA A 87 -2.04 -6.80 6.61
CA ALA A 87 -3.02 -7.70 5.99
C ALA A 87 -3.72 -8.62 7.01
N ALA A 88 -2.99 -9.18 7.97
CA ALA A 88 -3.54 -10.07 8.99
C ALA A 88 -4.45 -9.33 9.96
N ASP A 89 -4.06 -8.12 10.38
CA ASP A 89 -4.79 -7.33 11.38
C ASP A 89 -5.90 -6.48 10.76
N GLY A 90 -5.87 -6.25 9.44
CA GLY A 90 -6.78 -5.35 8.74
C GLY A 90 -6.64 -3.89 9.22
N LYS A 91 -5.44 -3.47 9.64
CA LYS A 91 -5.15 -2.15 10.21
C LYS A 91 -3.92 -1.53 9.62
N THR A 92 -3.96 -0.20 9.47
CA THR A 92 -2.80 0.60 9.07
C THR A 92 -1.62 0.38 10.02
N GLN A 93 -0.43 0.17 9.44
CA GLN A 93 0.84 0.13 10.15
C GLN A 93 1.63 1.39 9.80
N LEU A 94 1.99 2.17 10.82
CA LEU A 94 2.85 3.35 10.69
C LEU A 94 4.14 3.07 11.44
N VAL A 95 5.23 2.84 10.68
CA VAL A 95 6.50 2.33 11.21
C VAL A 95 7.60 3.37 11.03
N SER A 96 8.07 3.94 12.13
CA SER A 96 9.12 4.96 12.15
C SER A 96 10.53 4.41 11.88
N ASP A 97 10.77 3.14 12.27
CA ASP A 97 12.01 2.41 12.01
C ASP A 97 11.69 0.93 11.73
N VAL A 98 11.85 0.53 10.47
CA VAL A 98 11.57 -0.85 10.04
C VAL A 98 12.49 -1.88 10.70
N HIS A 99 13.70 -1.48 11.09
CA HIS A 99 14.65 -2.38 11.77
C HIS A 99 14.24 -2.71 13.21
N ALA A 100 13.40 -1.86 13.82
CA ALA A 100 12.81 -2.10 15.13
C ALA A 100 11.47 -2.89 15.05
N PHE A 101 10.91 -3.07 13.86
CA PHE A 101 9.65 -3.79 13.67
C PHE A 101 9.85 -5.30 13.78
N PRO A 102 9.10 -6.02 14.64
CA PRO A 102 9.24 -7.46 14.82
C PRO A 102 8.96 -8.23 13.52
N GLY A 103 9.88 -9.09 13.11
CA GLY A 103 9.72 -9.92 11.91
C GLY A 103 9.82 -9.16 10.59
N HIS A 104 10.42 -7.96 10.59
CA HIS A 104 10.64 -7.18 9.37
C HIS A 104 11.28 -8.01 8.26
N ILE A 105 10.74 -7.87 7.04
CA ILE A 105 11.28 -8.47 5.83
C ILE A 105 11.93 -7.33 5.02
N ALA A 106 13.26 -7.37 4.90
CA ALA A 106 14.03 -6.39 4.14
C ALA A 106 13.90 -6.67 2.63
N CYS A 107 12.81 -6.19 2.00
CA CYS A 107 12.66 -6.25 0.53
C CYS A 107 13.53 -5.21 -0.17
N ASP A 108 13.76 -4.05 0.44
CA ASP A 108 14.79 -3.07 0.07
C ASP A 108 15.62 -2.71 1.30
N ALA A 109 16.93 -2.96 1.23
CA ALA A 109 17.85 -2.63 2.34
C ALA A 109 17.99 -1.12 2.57
N ALA A 110 17.54 -0.27 1.63
CA ALA A 110 17.56 1.19 1.76
C ALA A 110 16.36 1.73 2.55
N SER A 111 15.27 0.97 2.69
CA SER A 111 14.07 1.41 3.43
C SER A 111 14.33 1.46 4.93
N ARG A 112 13.92 2.55 5.56
CA ARG A 112 14.09 2.80 7.00
C ARG A 112 12.79 3.09 7.73
N SER A 113 11.81 3.69 7.08
CA SER A 113 10.45 3.84 7.59
C SER A 113 9.44 3.40 6.54
N GLU A 114 8.25 3.04 6.97
CA GLU A 114 7.24 2.42 6.12
C GLU A 114 5.84 2.76 6.63
N VAL A 115 4.89 2.93 5.72
CA VAL A 115 3.47 3.00 6.03
C VAL A 115 2.72 2.02 5.14
N VAL A 116 1.90 1.18 5.75
CA VAL A 116 1.09 0.18 5.05
C VAL A 116 -0.37 0.36 5.42
N VAL A 117 -1.22 0.48 4.40
CA VAL A 117 -2.68 0.64 4.57
C VAL A 117 -3.40 -0.53 3.91
N PRO A 118 -4.18 -1.34 4.64
CA PRO A 118 -4.92 -2.44 4.06
C PRO A 118 -6.08 -1.95 3.19
N LEU A 119 -6.31 -2.66 2.06
CA LEU A 119 -7.46 -2.48 1.18
C LEU A 119 -8.50 -3.54 1.49
N HIS A 120 -9.75 -3.12 1.57
CA HIS A 120 -10.88 -4.02 1.87
C HIS A 120 -11.89 -4.05 0.71
N CYS A 121 -12.51 -5.19 0.54
CA CYS A 121 -13.68 -5.36 -0.30
C CYS A 121 -14.62 -6.40 0.34
N GLY A 122 -15.91 -6.11 0.42
CA GLY A 122 -16.89 -7.02 1.01
C GLY A 122 -16.58 -7.42 2.47
N GLY A 123 -15.86 -6.57 3.23
CA GLY A 123 -15.44 -6.84 4.61
C GLY A 123 -14.16 -7.68 4.75
N HIS A 124 -13.52 -8.03 3.64
CA HIS A 124 -12.28 -8.81 3.62
C HIS A 124 -11.09 -7.97 3.11
N VAL A 125 -9.89 -8.23 3.62
CA VAL A 125 -8.67 -7.67 3.05
C VAL A 125 -8.42 -8.27 1.66
N VAL A 126 -8.26 -7.42 0.65
CA VAL A 126 -7.94 -7.81 -0.73
C VAL A 126 -6.51 -7.45 -1.13
N GLY A 127 -5.84 -6.65 -0.32
CA GLY A 127 -4.46 -6.26 -0.53
C GLY A 127 -4.00 -5.22 0.48
N VAL A 128 -2.83 -4.64 0.24
CA VAL A 128 -2.28 -3.52 0.99
C VAL A 128 -1.66 -2.50 0.04
N LEU A 129 -1.74 -1.23 0.39
CA LEU A 129 -0.89 -0.16 -0.13
C LEU A 129 0.33 -0.09 0.77
N ASP A 130 1.51 -0.12 0.17
CA ASP A 130 2.80 -0.06 0.85
C ASP A 130 3.63 1.11 0.33
N ILE A 131 4.17 1.92 1.23
CA ILE A 131 5.05 3.05 0.88
C ILE A 131 6.25 3.06 1.81
N ASP A 132 7.45 3.03 1.22
CA ASP A 132 8.73 3.03 1.90
C ASP A 132 9.49 4.34 1.75
N SER A 133 10.30 4.65 2.76
CA SER A 133 11.23 5.77 2.74
C SER A 133 12.62 5.34 3.22
N PRO A 134 13.70 5.91 2.62
CA PRO A 134 15.07 5.72 3.12
C PRO A 134 15.36 6.54 4.38
N LEU A 135 14.42 7.33 4.86
CA LEU A 135 14.56 8.14 6.06
C LEU A 135 13.82 7.49 7.23
N LEU A 136 14.35 7.66 8.44
CA LEU A 136 13.62 7.35 9.67
C LEU A 136 12.46 8.33 9.84
N ASP A 137 11.35 7.84 10.40
CA ASP A 137 10.20 8.65 10.82
C ASP A 137 9.69 9.61 9.71
N ARG A 138 9.74 9.15 8.45
CA ARG A 138 9.30 9.98 7.30
C ARG A 138 7.79 10.20 7.31
N PHE A 139 7.03 9.22 7.72
CA PHE A 139 5.57 9.26 7.63
C PHE A 139 4.95 9.70 8.95
N SER A 140 4.05 10.66 8.86
CA SER A 140 3.31 11.22 10.00
C SER A 140 1.90 10.63 10.13
N ALA A 141 1.22 10.95 11.24
CA ALA A 141 -0.21 10.63 11.38
C ALA A 141 -1.08 11.36 10.33
N TYR A 142 -0.62 12.50 9.79
CA TYR A 142 -1.27 13.18 8.67
C TYR A 142 -1.19 12.33 7.40
N ASP A 143 0.00 11.79 7.07
CA ASP A 143 0.20 10.92 5.93
C ASP A 143 -0.66 9.64 6.06
N ALA A 144 -0.65 9.00 7.24
CA ALA A 144 -1.47 7.81 7.47
C ALA A 144 -2.95 8.06 7.19
N ARG A 145 -3.53 9.15 7.73
CA ARG A 145 -4.95 9.50 7.47
C ARG A 145 -5.22 9.85 6.02
N GLY A 146 -4.30 10.56 5.36
CA GLY A 146 -4.40 10.90 3.95
C GLY A 146 -4.40 9.65 3.06
N LEU A 147 -3.49 8.72 3.32
CA LEU A 147 -3.40 7.44 2.63
C LEU A 147 -4.59 6.52 2.90
N GLU A 148 -5.14 6.51 4.12
CA GLU A 148 -6.39 5.81 4.42
C GLU A 148 -7.57 6.38 3.62
N SER A 149 -7.63 7.70 3.42
CA SER A 149 -8.65 8.34 2.57
C SER A 149 -8.46 7.98 1.11
N PHE A 150 -7.21 7.94 0.63
CA PHE A 150 -6.86 7.51 -0.72
C PHE A 150 -7.24 6.03 -0.97
N VAL A 151 -6.94 5.15 -0.01
CA VAL A 151 -7.32 3.73 -0.07
C VAL A 151 -8.84 3.56 -0.10
N ARG A 152 -9.60 4.30 0.72
CA ARG A 152 -11.08 4.27 0.66
C ARG A 152 -11.62 4.68 -0.72
N ALA A 153 -11.02 5.65 -1.37
CA ALA A 153 -11.40 6.00 -2.74
C ALA A 153 -11.14 4.84 -3.71
N LEU A 154 -9.99 4.16 -3.61
CA LEU A 154 -9.68 2.96 -4.39
C LEU A 154 -10.69 1.83 -4.13
N GLU A 155 -11.02 1.56 -2.87
CA GLU A 155 -12.00 0.54 -2.49
C GLU A 155 -13.37 0.78 -3.15
N ASN A 156 -13.76 2.05 -3.29
CA ASN A 156 -15.06 2.44 -3.85
C ASN A 156 -15.08 2.51 -5.38
N CYS A 157 -13.98 2.87 -6.03
CA CYS A 157 -13.97 3.13 -7.48
C CYS A 157 -13.43 1.95 -8.31
N VAL A 158 -12.70 1.01 -7.71
CA VAL A 158 -12.10 -0.13 -8.40
C VAL A 158 -13.09 -1.30 -8.47
N CYS A 159 -13.16 -1.94 -9.64
CA CYS A 159 -13.83 -3.22 -9.79
C CYS A 159 -12.89 -4.34 -9.31
N TRP A 160 -13.14 -4.83 -8.09
CA TRP A 160 -12.38 -5.94 -7.51
C TRP A 160 -12.98 -7.28 -7.95
N ASN A 161 -12.14 -8.19 -8.45
CA ASN A 161 -12.60 -9.52 -8.88
C ASN A 161 -13.01 -10.43 -7.70
N ALA A 162 -12.74 -10.02 -6.47
CA ALA A 162 -12.88 -10.83 -5.25
C ALA A 162 -14.07 -10.43 -4.36
N CYS A 163 -14.94 -9.55 -4.83
CA CYS A 163 -16.11 -9.11 -4.05
C CYS A 163 -17.41 -9.73 -4.53
#